data_f977f048269967ad90fd58819da41e2c
#
_entry.id   f977f048269967ad90fd58819da41e2c
#
_cell.length_a   1.000
_cell.length_b   1.000
_cell.length_c   1.000
_cell.angle_alpha   90.00
_cell.angle_beta   90.00
_cell.angle_gamma   90.00
#
_symmetry.space_group_name_H-M   'P 1'
#
loop_
_entity.id
_entity.type
_entity.pdbx_description
1 polymer ?
#
loop_
_entity_poly.entity_id
_entity_poly.type
_entity_poly.pdbx_seq_one_letter_code
_entity_poly.pdbx_strand_id
1 'polypeptide(L)'
;MSTYAILGATGSTGQSLLTLLSASPNKNNINLLVRSRSKLQNLSPDALTNPSIKIFEGAISDISTLTQCLANTHAVFLAVAVNENIPGCTIAQDTARSVIAALQILKEEKGAAWRAPRLVVLSAAPLEPALWSNPANFQRKILWLALSNLYGDLEKAHAFLRTHDSWVSSTFVMPGGISHDVQVGHEVVSDRHQDGWVSFLDVAGAM
;
A
#
# COMPACT_ATOMS: atom_id res chain seq x y z
N MET A 1 17.48 2.47 13.44
CA MET A 1 17.39 2.30 11.99
C MET A 1 16.20 1.39 11.71
N SER A 2 15.17 1.88 11.06
CA SER A 2 13.96 1.12 10.80
C SER A 2 14.02 0.50 9.41
N THR A 3 13.38 -0.66 9.24
CA THR A 3 13.26 -1.33 7.94
C THR A 3 11.81 -1.28 7.49
N TYR A 4 11.56 -0.86 6.27
CA TYR A 4 10.23 -0.77 5.67
C TYR A 4 10.16 -1.63 4.42
N ALA A 5 9.01 -2.23 4.14
CA ALA A 5 8.77 -2.90 2.87
C ALA A 5 7.77 -2.11 2.03
N ILE A 6 8.02 -2.00 0.73
CA ILE A 6 7.09 -1.41 -0.24
C ILE A 6 6.67 -2.50 -1.24
N LEU A 7 5.40 -2.85 -1.23
CA LEU A 7 4.78 -3.70 -2.23
C LEU A 7 4.08 -2.81 -3.25
N GLY A 8 4.46 -2.92 -4.52
CA GLY A 8 3.99 -2.02 -5.58
C GLY A 8 4.92 -0.84 -5.86
N ALA A 9 6.22 -0.97 -5.58
CA ALA A 9 7.23 0.08 -5.74
C ALA A 9 7.36 0.66 -7.18
N THR A 10 6.83 0.00 -8.19
CA THR A 10 6.81 0.49 -9.58
C THR A 10 5.50 1.17 -10.00
N GLY A 11 4.55 1.33 -9.09
CA GLY A 11 3.34 2.14 -9.25
C GLY A 11 3.57 3.58 -8.77
N SER A 12 2.68 4.53 -9.13
CA SER A 12 2.86 5.96 -8.82
C SER A 12 3.01 6.23 -7.31
N THR A 13 2.11 5.70 -6.48
CA THR A 13 2.22 5.85 -5.01
C THR A 13 3.46 5.15 -4.45
N GLY A 14 3.80 3.96 -4.97
CA GLY A 14 5.00 3.23 -4.54
C GLY A 14 6.30 3.96 -4.88
N GLN A 15 6.36 4.63 -6.02
CA GLN A 15 7.48 5.51 -6.41
C GLN A 15 7.59 6.72 -5.47
N SER A 16 6.46 7.34 -5.14
CA SER A 16 6.41 8.46 -4.19
C SER A 16 6.87 8.04 -2.80
N LEU A 17 6.43 6.88 -2.30
CA LEU A 17 6.91 6.30 -1.04
C LEU A 17 8.42 6.06 -1.06
N LEU A 18 8.93 5.46 -2.14
CA LEU A 18 10.36 5.22 -2.30
C LEU A 18 11.15 6.52 -2.26
N THR A 19 10.69 7.56 -2.95
CA THR A 19 11.30 8.90 -2.95
C THR A 19 11.35 9.48 -1.54
N LEU A 20 10.23 9.52 -0.82
CA LEU A 20 10.16 10.11 0.51
C LEU A 20 10.98 9.34 1.55
N LEU A 21 10.90 8.01 1.55
CA LEU A 21 11.67 7.18 2.48
C LEU A 21 13.19 7.25 2.22
N SER A 22 13.59 7.37 0.95
CA SER A 22 15.00 7.52 0.57
C SER A 22 15.56 8.90 0.93
N ALA A 23 14.74 9.95 0.86
CA ALA A 23 15.11 11.32 1.23
C ALA A 23 15.06 11.58 2.74
N SER A 24 14.50 10.66 3.53
CA SER A 24 14.34 10.81 4.98
C SER A 24 15.72 10.95 5.67
N PRO A 25 15.88 11.92 6.58
CA PRO A 25 17.11 12.09 7.36
C PRO A 25 17.38 10.88 8.29
N ASN A 26 16.35 10.14 8.65
CA ASN A 26 16.48 8.86 9.33
C ASN A 26 16.94 7.82 8.33
N LYS A 27 18.17 7.33 8.45
CA LYS A 27 18.70 6.28 7.56
C LYS A 27 17.85 5.02 7.68
N ASN A 28 16.85 4.89 6.83
CA ASN A 28 15.95 3.75 6.79
C ASN A 28 16.46 2.68 5.81
N ASN A 29 16.23 1.42 6.14
CA ASN A 29 16.36 0.34 5.18
C ASN A 29 15.03 0.14 4.47
N ILE A 30 15.07 -0.10 3.17
CA ILE A 30 13.88 -0.26 2.33
C ILE A 30 13.96 -1.58 1.58
N ASN A 31 13.00 -2.45 1.80
CA ASN A 31 12.81 -3.67 1.05
C ASN A 31 11.77 -3.42 -0.05
N LEU A 32 12.10 -3.70 -1.29
CA LEU A 32 11.19 -3.55 -2.43
C LEU A 32 10.83 -4.91 -2.99
N LEU A 33 9.54 -5.25 -3.06
CA LEU A 33 9.08 -6.37 -3.87
C LEU A 33 8.68 -5.85 -5.25
N VAL A 34 9.32 -6.33 -6.30
CA VAL A 34 9.05 -5.94 -7.68
C VAL A 34 8.92 -7.16 -8.59
N ARG A 35 8.00 -7.11 -9.55
CA ARG A 35 7.85 -8.16 -10.56
C ARG A 35 8.92 -8.13 -11.64
N SER A 36 9.58 -6.97 -11.82
CA SER A 36 10.59 -6.74 -12.82
C SER A 36 11.60 -5.71 -12.32
N ARG A 37 12.81 -6.16 -12.12
CA ARG A 37 13.96 -5.32 -11.75
C ARG A 37 14.28 -4.31 -12.85
N SER A 38 14.15 -4.70 -14.13
CA SER A 38 14.38 -3.80 -15.27
C SER A 38 13.36 -2.65 -15.30
N LYS A 39 12.08 -2.91 -14.96
CA LYS A 39 11.09 -1.84 -14.82
C LYS A 39 11.44 -0.86 -13.70
N LEU A 40 11.91 -1.36 -12.56
CA LEU A 40 12.38 -0.51 -11.46
C LEU A 40 13.58 0.33 -11.88
N GLN A 41 14.54 -0.27 -12.61
CA GLN A 41 15.72 0.44 -13.10
C GLN A 41 15.37 1.62 -14.01
N ASN A 42 14.36 1.46 -14.87
CA ASN A 42 13.91 2.54 -15.75
C ASN A 42 13.19 3.67 -15.00
N LEU A 43 12.52 3.35 -13.90
CA LEU A 43 11.74 4.33 -13.12
C LEU A 43 12.56 4.98 -11.99
N SER A 44 13.46 4.25 -11.38
CA SER A 44 14.27 4.68 -10.23
C SER A 44 15.64 4.02 -10.27
N PRO A 45 16.54 4.44 -11.18
CA PRO A 45 17.87 3.83 -11.32
C PRO A 45 18.68 3.89 -10.02
N ASP A 46 18.55 4.96 -9.24
CA ASP A 46 19.24 5.15 -7.97
C ASP A 46 18.87 4.10 -6.91
N ALA A 47 17.68 3.49 -7.01
CA ALA A 47 17.29 2.42 -6.11
C ALA A 47 18.18 1.17 -6.22
N LEU A 48 18.80 0.95 -7.37
CA LEU A 48 19.66 -0.22 -7.61
C LEU A 48 21.06 -0.05 -7.00
N THR A 49 21.48 1.17 -6.79
CA THR A 49 22.83 1.53 -6.31
C THR A 49 22.82 1.97 -4.83
N ASN A 50 21.65 2.24 -4.27
CA ASN A 50 21.52 2.66 -2.88
C ASN A 50 21.70 1.45 -1.92
N PRO A 51 22.73 1.44 -1.05
CA PRO A 51 23.02 0.31 -0.18
C PRO A 51 21.94 0.08 0.90
N SER A 52 21.07 1.04 1.15
CA SER A 52 19.95 0.93 2.09
C SER A 52 18.71 0.31 1.45
N ILE A 53 18.72 0.04 0.13
CA ILE A 53 17.60 -0.55 -0.59
C ILE A 53 17.92 -1.99 -0.97
N LYS A 54 17.06 -2.91 -0.56
CA LYS A 54 17.13 -4.32 -0.94
C LYS A 54 15.97 -4.66 -1.87
N ILE A 55 16.29 -5.22 -3.02
CA ILE A 55 15.31 -5.54 -4.07
C ILE A 55 15.08 -7.04 -4.09
N PHE A 56 13.82 -7.43 -3.93
CA PHE A 56 13.31 -8.78 -4.07
C PHE A 56 12.51 -8.86 -5.36
N GLU A 57 12.94 -9.68 -6.29
CA GLU A 57 12.25 -9.86 -7.55
C GLU A 57 11.36 -11.10 -7.48
N GLY A 58 10.05 -10.89 -7.60
CA GLY A 58 9.04 -11.93 -7.50
C GLY A 58 7.63 -11.37 -7.64
N ALA A 59 6.68 -12.26 -7.88
CA ALA A 59 5.27 -11.92 -7.85
C ALA A 59 4.76 -11.85 -6.40
N ILE A 60 3.63 -11.18 -6.18
CA ILE A 60 2.98 -11.15 -4.87
C ILE A 60 2.57 -12.56 -4.38
N SER A 61 2.32 -13.48 -5.31
CA SER A 61 2.01 -14.88 -5.05
C SER A 61 3.23 -15.75 -4.72
N ASP A 62 4.45 -15.24 -4.92
CA ASP A 62 5.67 -15.93 -4.50
C ASP A 62 5.88 -15.70 -3.00
N ILE A 63 5.26 -16.57 -2.20
CA ILE A 63 5.27 -16.46 -0.73
C ILE A 63 6.69 -16.53 -0.17
N SER A 64 7.58 -17.31 -0.76
CA SER A 64 8.97 -17.42 -0.30
C SER A 64 9.72 -16.09 -0.42
N THR A 65 9.69 -15.49 -1.61
CA THR A 65 10.30 -14.18 -1.86
C THR A 65 9.63 -13.08 -1.04
N LEU A 66 8.30 -13.12 -0.91
CA LEU A 66 7.55 -12.18 -0.08
C LEU A 66 7.94 -12.29 1.39
N THR A 67 8.05 -13.51 1.94
CA THR A 67 8.48 -13.74 3.34
C THR A 67 9.86 -13.13 3.60
N GLN A 68 10.81 -13.32 2.69
CA GLN A 68 12.13 -12.69 2.79
C GLN A 68 12.06 -11.15 2.73
N CYS A 69 11.21 -10.60 1.87
CA CYS A 69 11.00 -9.16 1.74
C CYS A 69 10.42 -8.55 3.04
N LEU A 70 9.49 -9.25 3.69
CA LEU A 70 8.82 -8.80 4.90
C LEU A 70 9.60 -9.05 6.19
N ALA A 71 10.69 -9.83 6.12
CA ALA A 71 11.47 -10.17 7.30
C ALA A 71 12.07 -8.93 7.97
N ASN A 72 11.89 -8.81 9.31
CA ASN A 72 12.43 -7.73 10.15
C ASN A 72 11.95 -6.32 9.79
N THR A 73 10.81 -6.19 9.13
CA THR A 73 10.20 -4.89 8.81
C THR A 73 9.41 -4.34 9.99
N HIS A 74 9.40 -3.00 10.13
CA HIS A 74 8.57 -2.25 11.10
C HIS A 74 7.21 -1.91 10.53
N ALA A 75 7.18 -1.58 9.24
CA ALA A 75 5.94 -1.39 8.51
C ALA A 75 6.05 -1.93 7.08
N VAL A 76 4.91 -2.28 6.52
CA VAL A 76 4.74 -2.76 5.14
C VAL A 76 3.72 -1.86 4.46
N PHE A 77 4.14 -1.18 3.40
CA PHE A 77 3.29 -0.35 2.57
C PHE A 77 2.71 -1.18 1.42
N LEU A 78 1.40 -1.35 1.41
CA LEU A 78 0.68 -2.06 0.36
C LEU A 78 0.12 -1.04 -0.63
N ALA A 79 0.92 -0.74 -1.66
CA ALA A 79 0.56 0.18 -2.75
C ALA A 79 0.32 -0.58 -4.06
N VAL A 80 -0.20 -1.81 -3.96
CA VAL A 80 -0.53 -2.66 -5.12
C VAL A 80 -1.99 -2.42 -5.49
N ALA A 81 -2.20 -1.80 -6.64
CA ALA A 81 -3.54 -1.54 -7.17
C ALA A 81 -3.53 -1.66 -8.69
N VAL A 82 -4.71 -1.79 -9.28
CA VAL A 82 -4.97 -1.57 -10.70
C VAL A 82 -5.68 -0.23 -10.86
N ASN A 83 -5.46 0.45 -11.99
CA ASN A 83 -6.10 1.72 -12.30
C ASN A 83 -7.36 1.56 -13.18
N GLU A 84 -7.69 0.34 -13.55
CA GLU A 84 -8.77 -0.01 -14.45
C GLU A 84 -9.83 -0.84 -13.74
N ASN A 85 -11.09 -0.68 -14.16
CA ASN A 85 -12.21 -1.46 -13.62
C ASN A 85 -12.30 -2.84 -14.28
N ILE A 86 -11.36 -3.73 -13.95
CA ILE A 86 -11.25 -5.05 -14.56
C ILE A 86 -12.25 -6.01 -13.88
N PRO A 87 -13.21 -6.60 -14.64
CA PRO A 87 -14.11 -7.61 -14.11
C PRO A 87 -13.35 -8.79 -13.48
N GLY A 88 -13.74 -9.18 -12.27
CA GLY A 88 -13.09 -10.29 -11.55
C GLY A 88 -11.71 -9.97 -10.99
N CYS A 89 -11.32 -8.69 -10.91
CA CYS A 89 -10.08 -8.27 -10.27
C CYS A 89 -10.03 -8.76 -8.81
N THR A 90 -8.91 -9.38 -8.42
CA THR A 90 -8.66 -9.91 -7.08
C THR A 90 -7.30 -9.48 -6.52
N ILE A 91 -6.64 -8.51 -7.16
CA ILE A 91 -5.25 -8.16 -6.83
C ILE A 91 -5.08 -7.65 -5.39
N ALA A 92 -6.05 -6.90 -4.86
CA ALA A 92 -6.01 -6.43 -3.48
C ALA A 92 -6.22 -7.59 -2.50
N GLN A 93 -7.19 -8.47 -2.77
CA GLN A 93 -7.44 -9.68 -1.98
C GLN A 93 -6.23 -10.61 -1.99
N ASP A 94 -5.65 -10.86 -3.17
CA ASP A 94 -4.51 -11.76 -3.33
C ASP A 94 -3.28 -11.18 -2.63
N THR A 95 -3.07 -9.87 -2.71
CA THR A 95 -2.02 -9.17 -1.95
C THR A 95 -2.22 -9.34 -0.45
N ALA A 96 -3.42 -9.11 0.05
CA ALA A 96 -3.73 -9.24 1.47
C ALA A 96 -3.51 -10.68 1.97
N ARG A 97 -3.99 -11.69 1.22
CA ARG A 97 -3.80 -13.11 1.56
C ARG A 97 -2.33 -13.50 1.57
N SER A 98 -1.58 -13.10 0.54
CA SER A 98 -0.15 -13.42 0.43
C SER A 98 0.66 -12.78 1.56
N VAL A 99 0.37 -11.52 1.90
CA VAL A 99 1.04 -10.83 3.02
C VAL A 99 0.75 -11.54 4.34
N ILE A 100 -0.49 -11.86 4.64
CA ILE A 100 -0.86 -12.58 5.86
C ILE A 100 -0.18 -13.95 5.91
N ALA A 101 -0.17 -14.71 4.81
CA ALA A 101 0.52 -16.01 4.75
C ALA A 101 2.02 -15.88 5.03
N ALA A 102 2.69 -14.91 4.42
CA ALA A 102 4.11 -14.64 4.65
C ALA A 102 4.41 -14.22 6.10
N LEU A 103 3.53 -13.39 6.70
CA LEU A 103 3.67 -12.98 8.10
C LEU A 103 3.41 -14.13 9.08
N GLN A 104 2.52 -15.06 8.75
CA GLN A 104 2.30 -16.28 9.55
C GLN A 104 3.55 -17.16 9.58
N ILE A 105 4.20 -17.38 8.43
CA ILE A 105 5.48 -18.11 8.36
C ILE A 105 6.53 -17.43 9.26
N LEU A 106 6.70 -16.10 9.16
CA LEU A 106 7.65 -15.37 9.99
C LEU A 106 7.34 -15.47 11.49
N LYS A 107 6.04 -15.47 11.84
CA LYS A 107 5.58 -15.64 13.22
C LYS A 107 5.92 -17.04 13.76
N GLU A 108 5.70 -18.08 12.96
CA GLU A 108 6.02 -19.47 13.32
C GLU A 108 7.52 -19.69 13.47
N GLU A 109 8.32 -19.18 12.51
CA GLU A 109 9.78 -19.30 12.55
C GLU A 109 10.43 -18.60 13.74
N LYS A 110 9.93 -17.42 14.13
CA LYS A 110 10.54 -16.59 15.18
C LYS A 110 9.90 -16.74 16.56
N GLY A 111 8.74 -17.35 16.63
CA GLY A 111 8.02 -17.61 17.88
C GLY A 111 7.75 -16.35 18.70
N ALA A 112 7.95 -16.42 20.02
CA ALA A 112 7.63 -15.35 20.96
C ALA A 112 8.45 -14.05 20.77
N ALA A 113 9.59 -14.12 20.08
CA ALA A 113 10.42 -12.93 19.79
C ALA A 113 9.88 -12.11 18.61
N TRP A 114 8.96 -12.66 17.82
CA TRP A 114 8.42 -12.00 16.65
C TRP A 114 7.50 -10.82 17.02
N ARG A 115 7.57 -9.78 16.22
CA ARG A 115 6.67 -8.65 16.30
C ARG A 115 6.12 -8.38 14.89
N ALA A 116 4.80 -8.32 14.80
CA ALA A 116 4.14 -8.00 13.54
C ALA A 116 4.51 -6.59 13.07
N PRO A 117 4.84 -6.39 11.79
CA PRO A 117 4.92 -5.07 11.22
C PRO A 117 3.53 -4.42 11.17
N ARG A 118 3.47 -3.10 11.11
CA ARG A 118 2.23 -2.40 10.75
C ARG A 118 1.99 -2.51 9.26
N LEU A 119 0.78 -2.83 8.86
CA LEU A 119 0.35 -2.79 7.47
C LEU A 119 -0.25 -1.41 7.19
N VAL A 120 0.31 -0.69 6.22
CA VAL A 120 -0.23 0.58 5.74
C VAL A 120 -0.75 0.33 4.33
N VAL A 121 -2.06 0.38 4.17
CA VAL A 121 -2.75 -0.07 2.97
C VAL A 121 -3.30 1.12 2.21
N LEU A 122 -2.87 1.29 0.97
CA LEU A 122 -3.49 2.24 0.05
C LEU A 122 -4.89 1.74 -0.31
N SER A 123 -5.86 2.61 -0.13
CA SER A 123 -7.26 2.33 -0.38
C SER A 123 -7.94 3.51 -1.09
N ALA A 124 -9.24 3.69 -0.91
CA ALA A 124 -10.01 4.76 -1.54
C ALA A 124 -11.16 5.24 -0.63
N ALA A 125 -11.35 6.55 -0.54
CA ALA A 125 -12.40 7.16 0.28
C ALA A 125 -13.83 6.67 -0.02
N PRO A 126 -14.21 6.32 -1.27
CA PRO A 126 -15.54 5.78 -1.55
C PRO A 126 -15.92 4.52 -0.76
N LEU A 127 -14.95 3.79 -0.20
CA LEU A 127 -15.21 2.60 0.62
C LEU A 127 -15.75 2.94 2.02
N GLU A 128 -15.49 4.16 2.52
CA GLU A 128 -15.93 4.58 3.85
C GLU A 128 -17.05 5.62 3.74
N PRO A 129 -18.31 5.26 4.04
CA PRO A 129 -19.44 6.17 3.94
C PRO A 129 -19.29 7.47 4.75
N ALA A 130 -18.62 7.40 5.90
CA ALA A 130 -18.40 8.56 6.76
C ALA A 130 -17.52 9.64 6.10
N LEU A 131 -16.58 9.24 5.24
CA LEU A 131 -15.71 10.15 4.50
C LEU A 131 -16.42 10.82 3.31
N TRP A 132 -17.64 10.39 2.98
CA TRP A 132 -18.43 10.86 1.85
C TRP A 132 -19.85 11.28 2.27
N SER A 133 -20.00 11.93 3.38
CA SER A 133 -21.29 12.22 4.03
C SER A 133 -22.11 13.33 3.35
N ASN A 134 -21.69 13.90 2.21
CA ASN A 134 -22.50 14.87 1.50
C ASN A 134 -23.70 14.21 0.77
N PRO A 135 -24.96 14.59 1.07
CA PRO A 135 -26.15 13.99 0.46
C PRO A 135 -26.31 14.23 -1.06
N ALA A 136 -25.58 15.17 -1.65
CA ALA A 136 -25.54 15.39 -3.10
C ALA A 136 -24.75 14.34 -3.90
N ASN A 137 -24.52 13.16 -3.34
CA ASN A 137 -23.56 12.13 -3.79
C ASN A 137 -23.93 11.34 -5.06
N PHE A 138 -24.46 12.00 -6.06
CA PHE A 138 -24.57 11.43 -7.40
C PHE A 138 -23.19 11.07 -7.98
N GLN A 139 -22.18 11.91 -7.73
CA GLN A 139 -20.80 11.66 -8.17
C GLN A 139 -20.21 10.40 -7.55
N ARG A 140 -20.45 10.14 -6.25
CA ARG A 140 -20.01 8.90 -5.60
C ARG A 140 -20.63 7.66 -6.23
N LYS A 141 -21.93 7.71 -6.54
CA LYS A 141 -22.64 6.59 -7.19
C LYS A 141 -22.07 6.30 -8.57
N ILE A 142 -21.78 7.36 -9.36
CA ILE A 142 -21.15 7.21 -10.68
C ILE A 142 -19.76 6.61 -10.53
N LEU A 143 -18.94 7.14 -9.61
CA LEU A 143 -17.57 6.66 -9.38
C LEU A 143 -17.58 5.21 -8.90
N TRP A 144 -18.49 4.87 -7.97
CA TRP A 144 -18.68 3.49 -7.52
C TRP A 144 -19.07 2.56 -8.66
N LEU A 145 -20.00 2.96 -9.52
CA LEU A 145 -20.40 2.17 -10.66
C LEU A 145 -19.27 2.00 -11.67
N ALA A 146 -18.54 3.07 -11.94
CA ALA A 146 -17.42 3.08 -12.88
C ALA A 146 -16.23 2.23 -12.41
N LEU A 147 -16.01 2.09 -11.10
CA LEU A 147 -14.89 1.38 -10.49
C LEU A 147 -15.34 0.23 -9.56
N SER A 148 -16.53 -0.32 -9.79
CA SER A 148 -17.18 -1.29 -8.92
C SER A 148 -16.35 -2.56 -8.66
N ASN A 149 -15.64 -3.07 -9.67
CA ASN A 149 -14.78 -4.25 -9.51
C ASN A 149 -13.56 -3.94 -8.66
N LEU A 150 -12.94 -2.77 -8.86
CA LEU A 150 -11.81 -2.30 -8.05
C LEU A 150 -12.23 -2.11 -6.58
N TYR A 151 -13.33 -1.38 -6.35
CA TYR A 151 -13.80 -1.13 -4.99
C TYR A 151 -14.27 -2.40 -4.29
N GLY A 152 -14.94 -3.31 -4.99
CA GLY A 152 -15.33 -4.61 -4.45
C GLY A 152 -14.13 -5.50 -4.09
N ASP A 153 -13.03 -5.41 -4.82
CA ASP A 153 -11.78 -6.11 -4.49
C ASP A 153 -11.12 -5.50 -3.22
N LEU A 154 -11.03 -4.18 -3.15
CA LEU A 154 -10.51 -3.46 -1.97
C LEU A 154 -11.35 -3.74 -0.72
N GLU A 155 -12.69 -3.69 -0.81
CA GLU A 155 -13.60 -3.96 0.31
C GLU A 155 -13.37 -5.36 0.90
N LYS A 156 -13.27 -6.37 0.04
CA LYS A 156 -13.00 -7.75 0.46
C LYS A 156 -11.60 -7.90 1.07
N ALA A 157 -10.59 -7.20 0.52
CA ALA A 157 -9.25 -7.17 1.09
C ALA A 157 -9.25 -6.53 2.49
N HIS A 158 -9.98 -5.42 2.69
CA HIS A 158 -10.16 -4.79 4.00
C HIS A 158 -10.81 -5.74 5.00
N ALA A 159 -11.94 -6.34 4.62
CA ALA A 159 -12.64 -7.28 5.48
C ALA A 159 -11.72 -8.44 5.90
N PHE A 160 -10.94 -8.99 4.96
CA PHE A 160 -9.98 -10.04 5.23
C PHE A 160 -8.87 -9.59 6.20
N LEU A 161 -8.25 -8.43 5.98
CA LEU A 161 -7.20 -7.92 6.88
C LEU A 161 -7.74 -7.68 8.29
N ARG A 162 -8.94 -7.13 8.45
CA ARG A 162 -9.59 -6.91 9.75
C ARG A 162 -9.83 -8.21 10.53
N THR A 163 -10.00 -9.35 9.88
CA THR A 163 -10.10 -10.64 10.60
C THR A 163 -8.81 -11.03 11.31
N HIS A 164 -7.71 -10.35 11.01
CA HIS A 164 -6.38 -10.61 11.57
C HIS A 164 -5.92 -9.53 12.57
N ASP A 165 -6.78 -8.56 12.92
CA ASP A 165 -6.45 -7.44 13.82
C ASP A 165 -5.98 -7.86 15.22
N SER A 166 -6.26 -9.10 15.62
CA SER A 166 -5.80 -9.65 16.90
C SER A 166 -4.27 -9.81 16.98
N TRP A 167 -3.55 -9.82 15.86
CA TRP A 167 -2.10 -10.05 15.84
C TRP A 167 -1.32 -9.22 14.82
N VAL A 168 -1.98 -8.59 13.82
CA VAL A 168 -1.38 -7.64 12.90
C VAL A 168 -2.26 -6.40 12.76
N SER A 169 -1.68 -5.23 12.92
CA SER A 169 -2.42 -3.95 12.80
C SER A 169 -2.42 -3.47 11.36
N SER A 170 -3.61 -3.16 10.83
CA SER A 170 -3.80 -2.60 9.49
C SER A 170 -4.35 -1.18 9.55
N THR A 171 -3.69 -0.24 8.90
CA THR A 171 -4.14 1.14 8.72
C THR A 171 -4.47 1.36 7.26
N PHE A 172 -5.68 1.86 6.96
CA PHE A 172 -6.12 2.11 5.59
C PHE A 172 -6.04 3.61 5.30
N VAL A 173 -5.20 3.99 4.34
CA VAL A 173 -5.11 5.36 3.83
C VAL A 173 -6.04 5.47 2.65
N MET A 174 -7.06 6.32 2.77
CA MET A 174 -8.21 6.40 1.87
C MET A 174 -8.29 7.78 1.21
N PRO A 175 -7.47 8.06 0.20
CA PRO A 175 -7.55 9.33 -0.52
C PRO A 175 -8.88 9.45 -1.29
N GLY A 176 -9.35 10.69 -1.45
CA GLY A 176 -10.51 11.02 -2.28
C GLY A 176 -10.17 10.90 -3.76
N GLY A 177 -9.59 11.95 -4.34
CA GLY A 177 -9.05 11.96 -5.68
C GLY A 177 -7.53 12.03 -5.66
N ILE A 178 -6.85 11.28 -6.53
CA ILE A 178 -5.39 11.36 -6.68
C ILE A 178 -5.08 11.90 -8.07
N SER A 179 -4.22 12.92 -8.14
CA SER A 179 -3.73 13.49 -9.40
C SER A 179 -2.21 13.36 -9.51
N HIS A 180 -1.70 13.56 -10.72
CA HIS A 180 -0.25 13.62 -10.98
C HIS A 180 0.35 15.00 -10.71
N ASP A 181 -0.46 15.94 -10.20
CA ASP A 181 -0.06 17.33 -9.98
C ASP A 181 0.98 17.47 -8.86
N VAL A 182 1.49 18.69 -8.74
CA VAL A 182 2.50 19.07 -7.75
C VAL A 182 1.97 18.83 -6.33
N GLN A 183 2.85 18.41 -5.44
CA GLN A 183 2.55 18.28 -4.02
C GLN A 183 2.03 19.62 -3.46
N VAL A 184 0.85 19.59 -2.87
CA VAL A 184 0.19 20.77 -2.28
C VAL A 184 0.08 20.69 -0.76
N GLY A 185 0.50 19.58 -0.18
CA GLY A 185 0.32 19.22 1.22
C GLY A 185 -0.93 18.39 1.46
N HIS A 186 -1.01 17.78 2.63
CA HIS A 186 -2.14 16.93 3.02
C HIS A 186 -2.47 17.12 4.50
N GLU A 187 -3.72 16.85 4.84
CA GLU A 187 -4.19 16.67 6.21
C GLU A 187 -4.75 15.25 6.35
N VAL A 188 -4.37 14.55 7.41
CA VAL A 188 -4.94 13.24 7.74
C VAL A 188 -6.15 13.45 8.64
N VAL A 189 -7.32 13.06 8.16
CA VAL A 189 -8.59 13.15 8.88
C VAL A 189 -9.24 11.77 8.97
N SER A 190 -9.95 11.50 10.08
CA SER A 190 -10.56 10.19 10.33
C SER A 190 -12.10 10.20 10.33
N ASP A 191 -12.73 11.37 10.41
CA ASP A 191 -14.14 11.54 10.78
C ASP A 191 -14.91 12.56 9.95
N ARG A 192 -14.30 13.14 8.90
CA ARG A 192 -14.96 14.17 8.10
C ARG A 192 -14.79 13.96 6.61
N HIS A 193 -15.68 14.58 5.86
CA HIS A 193 -15.65 14.59 4.41
C HIS A 193 -14.31 15.10 3.87
N GLN A 194 -13.81 14.41 2.86
CA GLN A 194 -12.59 14.79 2.16
C GLN A 194 -12.96 15.58 0.89
N ASP A 195 -12.53 16.83 0.85
CA ASP A 195 -12.67 17.69 -0.30
C ASP A 195 -11.32 17.83 -1.03
N GLY A 196 -11.37 17.76 -2.35
CA GLY A 196 -10.23 18.06 -3.21
C GLY A 196 -9.43 16.85 -3.68
N TRP A 197 -8.39 17.20 -4.44
CA TRP A 197 -7.45 16.26 -5.03
C TRP A 197 -6.11 16.36 -4.30
N VAL A 198 -5.47 15.24 -4.10
CA VAL A 198 -4.12 15.15 -3.53
C VAL A 198 -3.16 14.57 -4.55
N SER A 199 -1.88 14.88 -4.46
CA SER A 199 -0.87 14.27 -5.31
C SER A 199 -0.47 12.87 -4.79
N PHE A 200 0.21 12.09 -5.62
CA PHE A 200 0.79 10.83 -5.16
C PHE A 200 1.81 11.02 -4.04
N LEU A 201 2.54 12.15 -4.03
CA LEU A 201 3.47 12.49 -2.95
C LEU A 201 2.75 12.82 -1.65
N ASP A 202 1.60 13.51 -1.72
CA ASP A 202 0.77 13.79 -0.53
C ASP A 202 0.23 12.50 0.07
N VAL A 203 -0.27 11.57 -0.76
CA VAL A 203 -0.73 10.25 -0.32
C VAL A 203 0.42 9.46 0.32
N ALA A 204 1.58 9.45 -0.31
CA ALA A 204 2.75 8.77 0.24
C ALA A 204 3.24 9.41 1.56
N GLY A 205 3.10 10.72 1.71
CA GLY A 205 3.40 11.43 2.96
C GLY A 205 2.42 11.11 4.09
N ALA A 206 1.17 10.78 3.74
CA ALA A 206 0.15 10.35 4.70
C ALA A 206 0.28 8.87 5.10
N MET A 207 0.91 8.05 4.27
CA MET A 207 1.18 6.63 4.55
C MET A 207 2.37 6.46 5.48
#